data_5a5e69712794e979bd390e3a10cb2a80
#
_entry.id   5a5e69712794e979bd390e3a10cb2a80
#
_cell.length_a   1.000
_cell.length_b   1.000
_cell.length_c   1.000
_cell.angle_alpha   90.00
_cell.angle_beta   90.00
_cell.angle_gamma   90.00
#
_symmetry.space_group_name_H-M   'P 1'
#
loop_
_entity.id
_entity.type
_entity.pdbx_description
1 polymer ?
#
loop_
_entity_poly.entity_id
_entity_poly.type
_entity_poly.pdbx_seq_one_letter_code
_entity_poly.pdbx_strand_id
1 'polypeptide(L)'
;MEEVNGGNPFAEKAYNDHSCRPGILSEWLWMSLRQVFSYIDEHSESFLKDLTKLVKQPSVSAKREGIQECAYMVEQMLLELGFSTRILPEKDGSPVVYGELRAKNSEKTLLFYDHYDVQPAEPLEEWKFGAFSGKIHRGIIYGRGTSDNKGNIVSRIKAVEAFLKTLGEVPVNVKFVIEGEEEIGSPHFESVVRKHKNLFSNDGTIWEFGGTNYQGQPEVYLGLKGVLSVELRVKSASRDVHSAYAPLVSNPAWRLAWALNSIKNQEDEILIEGFYDKVEQVSKKEIELLEKIPLEEEELKEDMGLREFLHHKTGLEAKKALFLNPTCTINGFLAGYTGSGSKTVLPKEAMLKLDFRLVPNQMPDEIFRKLVGHLRKGGFGDIEVVRYGSTEPAKTPLEEELVQVVVGAARKIYGKEVVVFPTSSASGPMHLFRNWLNCPVVSAGCSHAGAKTHAPDENLTVEGFIKGIKMMATILNDFA
;
A
#
# COMPACT_ATOMS: atom_id res chain seq x y z
N MET A 1 5.38 45.23 34.77
CA MET A 1 4.88 44.92 33.41
C MET A 1 6.11 44.55 32.61
N GLU A 2 6.47 43.28 32.61
CA GLU A 2 7.54 42.70 31.78
C GLU A 2 6.89 41.75 30.83
N GLU A 3 7.03 42.02 29.53
CA GLU A 3 6.61 41.14 28.46
C GLU A 3 7.57 39.95 28.36
N VAL A 4 7.06 38.78 28.56
CA VAL A 4 7.81 37.51 28.35
C VAL A 4 7.64 37.10 26.89
N ASN A 5 8.66 37.36 26.08
CA ASN A 5 8.81 36.81 24.73
C ASN A 5 9.24 35.35 24.85
N GLY A 6 8.31 34.43 24.68
CA GLY A 6 8.53 32.99 24.65
C GLY A 6 8.92 32.46 23.25
N GLY A 7 10.13 32.71 22.81
CA GLY A 7 10.71 32.03 21.65
C GLY A 7 11.06 30.58 21.99
N ASN A 8 10.61 29.63 21.19
CA ASN A 8 10.86 28.20 21.36
C ASN A 8 12.35 27.87 21.08
N PRO A 9 13.16 27.44 22.07
CA PRO A 9 14.60 27.24 21.92
C PRO A 9 14.97 25.94 21.18
N PHE A 10 14.00 25.12 20.77
CA PHE A 10 14.27 23.86 20.08
C PHE A 10 14.36 23.99 18.55
N ALA A 11 13.93 25.12 17.98
CA ALA A 11 13.97 25.33 16.53
C ALA A 11 15.37 25.66 15.98
N GLU A 12 16.27 26.23 16.82
CA GLU A 12 17.59 26.68 16.35
C GLU A 12 18.72 25.62 16.43
N LYS A 13 18.56 24.56 17.22
CA LYS A 13 19.64 23.57 17.40
C LYS A 13 19.74 22.48 16.33
N ALA A 14 18.69 22.26 15.54
CA ALA A 14 18.68 21.25 14.48
C ALA A 14 19.29 21.74 13.15
N TYR A 15 19.63 23.01 13.01
CA TYR A 15 20.03 23.63 11.74
C TYR A 15 21.53 23.98 11.61
N ASN A 16 22.37 23.69 12.61
CA ASN A 16 23.77 24.15 12.63
C ASN A 16 24.83 23.05 12.59
N ASP A 17 24.64 22.00 11.82
CA ASP A 17 25.76 21.10 11.50
C ASP A 17 26.40 21.52 10.17
N HIS A 18 27.44 22.37 10.26
CA HIS A 18 28.19 22.95 9.15
C HIS A 18 29.45 22.13 8.85
N SER A 19 29.34 20.88 8.45
CA SER A 19 30.52 20.12 7.98
C SER A 19 30.71 20.07 6.46
N CYS A 20 29.77 20.65 5.65
CA CYS A 20 29.99 20.88 4.21
C CYS A 20 29.60 22.32 3.87
N ARG A 21 30.53 23.13 3.36
CA ARG A 21 30.19 24.44 2.80
C ARG A 21 29.39 24.21 1.51
N PRO A 22 28.09 24.56 1.47
CA PRO A 22 27.30 24.49 0.25
C PRO A 22 27.80 25.59 -0.71
N GLY A 23 27.95 25.24 -1.99
CA GLY A 23 28.17 26.26 -3.03
C GLY A 23 26.93 27.17 -3.17
N ILE A 24 27.08 28.30 -3.84
CA ILE A 24 26.03 29.33 -4.01
C ILE A 24 24.68 28.74 -4.50
N LEU A 25 24.70 27.68 -5.30
CA LEU A 25 23.48 26.95 -5.74
C LEU A 25 22.74 26.28 -4.58
N SER A 26 23.46 25.71 -3.62
CA SER A 26 22.84 25.04 -2.47
C SER A 26 22.22 26.04 -1.48
N GLU A 27 22.78 27.23 -1.31
CA GLU A 27 22.18 28.29 -0.50
C GLU A 27 20.88 28.84 -1.11
N TRP A 28 20.83 28.97 -2.44
CA TRP A 28 19.60 29.36 -3.16
C TRP A 28 18.48 28.33 -3.00
N LEU A 29 18.79 27.06 -3.18
CA LEU A 29 17.85 25.94 -2.97
C LEU A 29 17.33 25.89 -1.52
N TRP A 30 18.18 26.16 -0.54
CA TRP A 30 17.77 26.23 0.87
C TRP A 30 16.87 27.42 1.19
N MET A 31 17.15 28.60 0.62
CA MET A 31 16.30 29.78 0.78
C MET A 31 14.92 29.58 0.15
N SER A 32 14.85 28.93 -1.02
CA SER A 32 13.59 28.65 -1.70
C SER A 32 12.71 27.66 -0.92
N LEU A 33 13.28 26.58 -0.38
CA LEU A 33 12.51 25.61 0.40
C LEU A 33 11.99 26.19 1.74
N ARG A 34 12.70 27.13 2.35
CA ARG A 34 12.20 27.86 3.53
C ARG A 34 10.97 28.71 3.20
N GLN A 35 10.92 29.36 2.06
CA GLN A 35 9.74 30.12 1.60
C GLN A 35 8.54 29.18 1.38
N VAL A 36 8.78 28.03 0.77
CA VAL A 36 7.76 26.98 0.59
C VAL A 36 7.21 26.49 1.93
N PHE A 37 8.07 26.26 2.93
CA PHE A 37 7.63 25.84 4.26
C PHE A 37 6.86 26.93 5.00
N SER A 38 7.28 28.19 4.90
CA SER A 38 6.54 29.33 5.49
C SER A 38 5.14 29.40 4.90
N TYR A 39 5.00 29.29 3.57
CA TYR A 39 3.72 29.27 2.90
C TYR A 39 2.84 28.11 3.38
N ILE A 40 3.40 26.90 3.54
CA ILE A 40 2.68 25.72 4.04
C ILE A 40 2.14 25.98 5.46
N ASP A 41 2.96 26.56 6.35
CA ASP A 41 2.55 26.87 7.73
C ASP A 41 1.46 27.93 7.76
N GLU A 42 1.61 29.01 7.00
CA GLU A 42 0.66 30.12 6.91
C GLU A 42 -0.69 29.71 6.32
N HIS A 43 -0.72 28.72 5.41
CA HIS A 43 -1.94 28.25 4.74
C HIS A 43 -2.49 26.92 5.26
N SER A 44 -1.95 26.42 6.37
CA SER A 44 -2.33 25.13 6.95
C SER A 44 -3.83 24.96 7.18
N GLU A 45 -4.53 26.01 7.65
CA GLU A 45 -5.99 25.98 7.85
C GLU A 45 -6.75 25.84 6.52
N SER A 46 -6.27 26.47 5.45
CA SER A 46 -6.88 26.34 4.12
C SER A 46 -6.71 24.92 3.57
N PHE A 47 -5.51 24.36 3.74
CA PHE A 47 -5.21 22.99 3.31
C PHE A 47 -6.05 21.95 4.06
N LEU A 48 -6.28 22.15 5.35
CA LEU A 48 -7.20 21.34 6.15
C LEU A 48 -8.66 21.43 5.68
N LYS A 49 -9.10 22.61 5.22
CA LYS A 49 -10.44 22.78 4.63
C LYS A 49 -10.58 21.98 3.34
N ASP A 50 -9.55 21.98 2.49
CA ASP A 50 -9.56 21.21 1.23
C ASP A 50 -9.58 19.72 1.49
N LEU A 51 -8.77 19.22 2.44
CA LEU A 51 -8.83 17.83 2.88
C LEU A 51 -10.22 17.48 3.44
N THR A 52 -10.76 18.33 4.33
CA THR A 52 -12.10 18.11 4.91
C THR A 52 -13.17 18.05 3.81
N LYS A 53 -13.07 18.90 2.79
CA LYS A 53 -14.00 18.90 1.66
C LYS A 53 -13.95 17.58 0.88
N LEU A 54 -12.75 17.06 0.60
CA LEU A 54 -12.56 15.80 -0.11
C LEU A 54 -13.01 14.59 0.73
N VAL A 55 -12.75 14.59 2.05
CA VAL A 55 -13.20 13.53 2.97
C VAL A 55 -14.73 13.46 3.07
N LYS A 56 -15.41 14.61 3.01
CA LYS A 56 -16.88 14.68 3.03
C LYS A 56 -17.55 14.11 1.78
N GLN A 57 -16.83 13.99 0.68
CA GLN A 57 -17.33 13.33 -0.53
C GLN A 57 -17.15 11.82 -0.38
N PRO A 58 -18.19 11.01 -0.25
CA PRO A 58 -18.09 9.55 -0.33
C PRO A 58 -17.49 9.11 -1.66
N SER A 59 -16.76 7.98 -1.64
CA SER A 59 -16.19 7.37 -2.84
C SER A 59 -15.95 5.87 -2.60
N VAL A 60 -17.04 5.15 -2.28
CA VAL A 60 -16.97 3.74 -1.88
C VAL A 60 -16.98 2.85 -3.12
N SER A 61 -15.81 2.34 -3.51
CA SER A 61 -15.65 1.52 -4.74
C SER A 61 -16.49 0.24 -4.72
N ALA A 62 -16.51 -0.49 -3.59
CA ALA A 62 -17.31 -1.70 -3.43
C ALA A 62 -18.82 -1.51 -3.67
N LYS A 63 -19.32 -0.27 -3.49
CA LYS A 63 -20.73 0.11 -3.70
C LYS A 63 -20.94 0.96 -4.95
N ARG A 64 -19.88 1.38 -5.62
CA ARG A 64 -19.86 2.36 -6.72
C ARG A 64 -20.53 3.69 -6.33
N GLU A 65 -20.40 4.09 -5.08
CA GLU A 65 -21.03 5.28 -4.51
C GLU A 65 -20.06 6.46 -4.53
N GLY A 66 -20.45 7.60 -5.16
CA GLY A 66 -19.71 8.85 -5.14
C GLY A 66 -18.37 8.85 -5.89
N ILE A 67 -18.10 7.84 -6.68
CA ILE A 67 -16.84 7.63 -7.41
C ILE A 67 -16.59 8.73 -8.44
N GLN A 68 -17.60 9.05 -9.27
CA GLN A 68 -17.47 10.05 -10.33
C GLN A 68 -17.31 11.46 -9.76
N GLU A 69 -18.06 11.76 -8.73
CA GLU A 69 -18.02 13.06 -8.03
C GLU A 69 -16.66 13.27 -7.39
N CYS A 70 -16.11 12.24 -6.74
CA CYS A 70 -14.79 12.32 -6.13
C CYS A 70 -13.68 12.47 -7.18
N ALA A 71 -13.72 11.70 -8.26
CA ALA A 71 -12.78 11.83 -9.38
C ALA A 71 -12.80 13.25 -9.96
N TYR A 72 -14.00 13.81 -10.18
CA TYR A 72 -14.15 15.18 -10.65
C TYR A 72 -13.56 16.21 -9.66
N MET A 73 -13.80 16.04 -8.35
CA MET A 73 -13.21 16.95 -7.35
C MET A 73 -11.69 16.92 -7.38
N VAL A 74 -11.08 15.73 -7.48
CA VAL A 74 -9.63 15.58 -7.59
C VAL A 74 -9.11 16.23 -8.87
N GLU A 75 -9.79 16.02 -10.02
CA GLU A 75 -9.42 16.68 -11.25
C GLU A 75 -9.46 18.20 -11.14
N GLN A 76 -10.51 18.77 -10.50
CA GLN A 76 -10.62 20.22 -10.31
C GLN A 76 -9.47 20.77 -9.45
N MET A 77 -9.05 20.05 -8.39
CA MET A 77 -7.89 20.48 -7.58
C MET A 77 -6.60 20.56 -8.41
N LEU A 78 -6.41 19.67 -9.37
CA LEU A 78 -5.26 19.69 -10.28
C LEU A 78 -5.38 20.82 -11.32
N LEU A 79 -6.56 21.01 -11.91
CA LEU A 79 -6.83 22.07 -12.90
C LEU A 79 -6.59 23.47 -12.30
N GLU A 80 -7.00 23.72 -11.05
CA GLU A 80 -6.80 24.98 -10.34
C GLU A 80 -5.32 25.36 -10.17
N LEU A 81 -4.43 24.35 -10.20
CA LEU A 81 -2.97 24.54 -10.15
C LEU A 81 -2.32 24.60 -11.54
N GLY A 82 -3.12 24.50 -12.62
CA GLY A 82 -2.63 24.60 -14.00
C GLY A 82 -2.10 23.26 -14.57
N PHE A 83 -2.44 22.12 -13.98
CA PHE A 83 -2.15 20.84 -14.58
C PHE A 83 -2.93 20.64 -15.87
N SER A 84 -2.33 19.99 -16.85
CA SER A 84 -3.04 19.37 -17.98
C SER A 84 -3.63 18.05 -17.48
N THR A 85 -4.95 17.96 -17.41
CA THR A 85 -5.64 16.78 -16.85
C THR A 85 -6.29 15.93 -17.93
N ARG A 86 -6.52 14.66 -17.59
CA ARG A 86 -7.33 13.71 -18.37
C ARG A 86 -8.03 12.75 -17.41
N ILE A 87 -9.31 12.57 -17.61
CA ILE A 87 -10.03 11.44 -17.03
C ILE A 87 -9.86 10.26 -17.99
N LEU A 88 -9.18 9.20 -17.53
CA LEU A 88 -8.95 8.00 -18.32
C LEU A 88 -10.07 6.99 -18.03
N PRO A 89 -11.02 6.82 -18.95
CA PRO A 89 -12.13 5.89 -18.73
C PRO A 89 -11.67 4.45 -18.96
N GLU A 90 -12.20 3.54 -18.17
CA GLU A 90 -12.10 2.11 -18.42
C GLU A 90 -13.50 1.50 -18.48
N LYS A 91 -13.68 0.53 -19.37
CA LYS A 91 -14.98 -0.15 -19.50
C LYS A 91 -15.30 -0.90 -18.21
N ASP A 92 -16.47 -0.63 -17.66
CA ASP A 92 -16.97 -1.19 -16.40
C ASP A 92 -16.14 -0.83 -15.15
N GLY A 93 -15.04 -0.06 -15.31
CA GLY A 93 -14.15 0.41 -14.25
C GLY A 93 -14.42 1.83 -13.78
N SER A 94 -13.78 2.19 -12.67
CA SER A 94 -13.76 3.55 -12.15
C SER A 94 -12.78 4.43 -12.95
N PRO A 95 -13.06 5.74 -13.12
CA PRO A 95 -12.16 6.63 -13.85
C PRO A 95 -10.83 6.80 -13.13
N VAL A 96 -9.72 6.82 -13.89
CA VAL A 96 -8.41 7.21 -13.39
C VAL A 96 -8.17 8.68 -13.72
N VAL A 97 -7.86 9.48 -12.72
CA VAL A 97 -7.51 10.89 -12.88
C VAL A 97 -6.02 10.99 -13.17
N TYR A 98 -5.68 11.51 -14.34
CA TYR A 98 -4.31 11.83 -14.74
C TYR A 98 -4.11 13.34 -14.75
N GLY A 99 -2.99 13.81 -14.20
CA GLY A 99 -2.54 15.19 -14.28
C GLY A 99 -1.06 15.29 -14.60
N GLU A 100 -0.66 16.26 -15.43
CA GLU A 100 0.74 16.56 -15.74
C GLU A 100 1.01 18.06 -15.63
N LEU A 101 2.08 18.40 -14.91
CA LEU A 101 2.61 19.76 -14.82
C LEU A 101 4.10 19.74 -15.11
N ARG A 102 4.53 20.54 -16.07
CA ARG A 102 5.94 20.60 -16.49
C ARG A 102 6.70 21.69 -15.77
N ALA A 103 7.88 21.35 -15.28
CA ALA A 103 8.87 22.28 -14.81
C ALA A 103 9.49 23.02 -16.00
N LYS A 104 10.01 24.25 -15.75
CA LYS A 104 10.70 25.01 -16.80
C LYS A 104 12.13 24.50 -17.06
N ASN A 105 12.78 24.02 -16.01
CA ASN A 105 14.23 23.75 -16.00
C ASN A 105 14.62 22.34 -15.55
N SER A 106 13.71 21.36 -15.61
CA SER A 106 14.02 19.97 -15.28
C SER A 106 13.53 19.03 -16.37
N GLU A 107 14.34 18.02 -16.67
CA GLU A 107 13.96 16.90 -17.53
C GLU A 107 13.39 15.73 -16.72
N LYS A 108 13.74 15.61 -15.42
CA LYS A 108 13.22 14.56 -14.55
C LYS A 108 11.73 14.73 -14.28
N THR A 109 11.04 13.61 -14.13
CA THR A 109 9.61 13.53 -13.85
C THR A 109 9.38 12.69 -12.60
N LEU A 110 8.74 13.27 -11.58
CA LEU A 110 8.24 12.55 -10.41
C LEU A 110 6.74 12.29 -10.59
N LEU A 111 6.34 11.03 -10.40
CA LEU A 111 4.94 10.62 -10.47
C LEU A 111 4.43 10.31 -9.06
N PHE A 112 3.26 10.84 -8.72
CA PHE A 112 2.50 10.45 -7.54
C PHE A 112 1.40 9.47 -7.95
N TYR A 113 1.42 8.27 -7.37
CA TYR A 113 0.33 7.32 -7.47
C TYR A 113 -0.47 7.35 -6.18
N ASP A 114 -1.79 7.47 -6.32
CA ASP A 114 -2.77 7.54 -5.25
C ASP A 114 -4.09 6.87 -5.66
N HIS A 115 -5.01 6.71 -4.70
CA HIS A 115 -6.38 6.34 -4.97
C HIS A 115 -7.36 7.23 -4.21
N TYR A 116 -8.48 7.55 -4.87
CA TYR A 116 -9.52 8.39 -4.28
C TYR A 116 -10.70 7.58 -3.72
N ASP A 117 -10.79 6.29 -4.03
CA ASP A 117 -11.78 5.40 -3.45
C ASP A 117 -11.45 5.04 -2.00
N VAL A 118 -12.45 4.53 -1.31
CA VAL A 118 -12.37 4.19 0.11
C VAL A 118 -13.16 2.91 0.42
N GLN A 119 -12.79 2.22 1.49
CA GLN A 119 -13.54 1.10 2.04
C GLN A 119 -14.96 1.52 2.50
N PRO A 120 -15.93 0.58 2.52
CA PRO A 120 -17.20 0.79 3.18
C PRO A 120 -17.05 1.31 4.61
N ALA A 121 -17.98 2.16 5.01
CA ALA A 121 -17.91 2.83 6.30
C ALA A 121 -18.62 2.06 7.44
N GLU A 122 -19.29 0.97 7.13
CA GLU A 122 -19.99 0.15 8.14
C GLU A 122 -18.99 -0.52 9.11
N PRO A 123 -19.39 -0.67 10.38
CA PRO A 123 -20.65 -0.27 11.00
C PRO A 123 -20.71 1.23 11.36
N LEU A 124 -21.75 1.95 10.87
CA LEU A 124 -21.85 3.41 10.99
C LEU A 124 -22.02 3.90 12.44
N GLU A 125 -22.60 3.10 13.29
CA GLU A 125 -22.87 3.39 14.71
C GLU A 125 -21.60 3.45 15.57
N GLU A 126 -20.50 2.88 15.10
CA GLU A 126 -19.22 2.90 15.81
C GLU A 126 -18.39 4.17 15.54
N TRP A 127 -18.83 5.02 14.59
CA TRP A 127 -18.13 6.26 14.28
C TRP A 127 -18.47 7.38 15.26
N LYS A 128 -17.48 7.90 15.95
CA LYS A 128 -17.63 8.99 16.93
C LYS A 128 -18.18 10.29 16.33
N PHE A 129 -17.80 10.62 15.10
CA PHE A 129 -18.17 11.88 14.43
C PHE A 129 -18.86 11.66 13.07
N GLY A 130 -19.18 10.42 12.72
CA GLY A 130 -19.68 10.04 11.40
C GLY A 130 -18.58 9.88 10.35
N ALA A 131 -18.76 8.86 9.51
CA ALA A 131 -17.72 8.34 8.62
C ALA A 131 -17.21 9.37 7.59
N PHE A 132 -18.06 10.24 7.08
CA PHE A 132 -17.71 11.26 6.08
C PHE A 132 -17.83 12.69 6.64
N SER A 133 -17.58 12.86 7.95
CA SER A 133 -17.71 14.17 8.59
C SER A 133 -16.55 15.12 8.32
N GLY A 134 -15.33 14.59 8.14
CA GLY A 134 -14.10 15.38 8.07
C GLY A 134 -13.91 16.22 9.35
N LYS A 135 -14.37 15.73 10.50
CA LYS A 135 -14.37 16.51 11.74
C LYS A 135 -12.97 16.63 12.30
N ILE A 136 -12.52 17.87 12.51
CA ILE A 136 -11.30 18.15 13.25
C ILE A 136 -11.64 18.27 14.73
N HIS A 137 -11.00 17.45 15.57
CA HIS A 137 -11.14 17.48 17.01
C HIS A 137 -9.80 17.21 17.71
N ARG A 138 -9.35 18.13 18.56
CA ARG A 138 -8.09 18.02 19.32
C ARG A 138 -6.87 17.71 18.44
N GLY A 139 -6.75 18.36 17.28
CA GLY A 139 -5.62 18.18 16.37
C GLY A 139 -5.66 16.89 15.54
N ILE A 140 -6.81 16.21 15.49
CA ILE A 140 -7.03 14.99 14.71
C ILE A 140 -8.20 15.22 13.76
N ILE A 141 -8.07 14.81 12.51
CA ILE A 141 -9.10 14.82 11.47
C ILE A 141 -9.69 13.42 11.40
N TYR A 142 -11.00 13.30 11.60
CA TYR A 142 -11.73 12.03 11.57
C TYR A 142 -12.55 11.90 10.30
N GLY A 143 -12.48 10.73 9.67
CA GLY A 143 -13.30 10.37 8.53
C GLY A 143 -12.68 9.29 7.67
N ARG A 144 -13.52 8.49 7.01
CA ARG A 144 -13.10 7.46 6.05
C ARG A 144 -12.34 8.10 4.89
N GLY A 145 -11.15 7.61 4.61
CA GLY A 145 -10.25 8.14 3.59
C GLY A 145 -9.31 9.25 4.09
N THR A 146 -9.36 9.66 5.36
CA THR A 146 -8.43 10.69 5.88
C THR A 146 -6.98 10.23 5.83
N SER A 147 -6.74 8.97 6.10
CA SER A 147 -5.42 8.34 6.08
C SER A 147 -5.22 7.52 4.80
N ASP A 148 -6.27 6.86 4.34
CA ASP A 148 -6.28 5.93 3.22
C ASP A 148 -7.38 6.31 2.20
N ASN A 149 -7.08 7.16 1.20
CA ASN A 149 -5.81 7.75 0.81
C ASN A 149 -5.91 9.27 0.54
N LYS A 150 -7.08 9.90 0.79
CA LYS A 150 -7.37 11.31 0.47
C LYS A 150 -6.40 12.30 1.14
N GLY A 151 -5.90 11.96 2.34
CA GLY A 151 -4.89 12.76 3.02
C GLY A 151 -3.59 12.85 2.24
N ASN A 152 -3.15 11.73 1.65
CA ASN A 152 -1.95 11.70 0.80
C ASN A 152 -2.17 12.46 -0.51
N ILE A 153 -3.32 12.29 -1.18
CA ILE A 153 -3.68 13.07 -2.38
C ILE A 153 -3.54 14.57 -2.11
N VAL A 154 -4.23 15.05 -1.07
CA VAL A 154 -4.24 16.50 -0.77
C VAL A 154 -2.86 16.95 -0.36
N SER A 155 -2.11 16.21 0.45
CA SER A 155 -0.77 16.61 0.89
C SER A 155 0.20 16.79 -0.29
N ARG A 156 0.13 15.93 -1.31
CA ARG A 156 0.95 15.98 -2.51
C ARG A 156 0.57 17.16 -3.40
N ILE A 157 -0.72 17.38 -3.61
CA ILE A 157 -1.25 18.53 -4.36
C ILE A 157 -0.82 19.86 -3.67
N LYS A 158 -0.90 19.94 -2.33
CA LYS A 158 -0.54 21.13 -1.58
C LYS A 158 0.97 21.40 -1.54
N ALA A 159 1.80 20.38 -1.63
CA ALA A 159 3.23 20.55 -1.82
C ALA A 159 3.55 21.22 -3.17
N VAL A 160 2.89 20.81 -4.24
CA VAL A 160 3.00 21.44 -5.57
C VAL A 160 2.46 22.89 -5.53
N GLU A 161 1.29 23.11 -4.91
CA GLU A 161 0.71 24.45 -4.75
C GLU A 161 1.69 25.39 -4.08
N ALA A 162 2.35 24.96 -3.00
CA ALA A 162 3.30 25.77 -2.27
C ALA A 162 4.47 26.24 -3.14
N PHE A 163 5.01 25.39 -4.01
CA PHE A 163 6.02 25.80 -4.99
C PHE A 163 5.50 26.82 -6.00
N LEU A 164 4.33 26.57 -6.58
CA LEU A 164 3.74 27.46 -7.57
C LEU A 164 3.44 28.86 -6.99
N LYS A 165 2.96 28.92 -5.75
CA LYS A 165 2.61 30.20 -5.07
C LYS A 165 3.81 30.98 -4.58
N THR A 166 4.91 30.31 -4.23
CA THR A 166 6.11 30.98 -3.70
C THR A 166 7.15 31.26 -4.77
N LEU A 167 7.39 30.32 -5.66
CA LEU A 167 8.47 30.39 -6.66
C LEU A 167 7.97 30.55 -8.09
N GLY A 168 6.66 30.39 -8.34
CA GLY A 168 6.04 30.49 -9.65
C GLY A 168 6.30 29.28 -10.58
N GLU A 169 6.95 28.24 -10.08
CA GLU A 169 7.25 27.02 -10.81
C GLU A 169 7.51 25.85 -9.86
N VAL A 170 7.46 24.63 -10.38
CA VAL A 170 7.88 23.41 -9.68
C VAL A 170 9.32 23.04 -10.05
N PRO A 171 10.10 22.40 -9.15
CA PRO A 171 11.50 22.07 -9.40
C PRO A 171 11.68 20.89 -10.35
N VAL A 172 10.69 20.03 -10.49
CA VAL A 172 10.70 18.80 -11.30
C VAL A 172 9.36 18.66 -12.02
N ASN A 173 9.30 17.98 -13.18
CA ASN A 173 8.02 17.64 -13.79
C ASN A 173 7.21 16.76 -12.85
N VAL A 174 5.92 17.07 -12.69
CA VAL A 174 5.03 16.35 -11.77
C VAL A 174 3.92 15.67 -12.55
N LYS A 175 3.71 14.40 -12.26
CA LYS A 175 2.54 13.65 -12.72
C LYS A 175 1.75 13.10 -11.54
N PHE A 176 0.42 13.08 -11.71
CA PHE A 176 -0.50 12.38 -10.83
C PHE A 176 -1.21 11.28 -11.62
N VAL A 177 -1.31 10.12 -11.01
CA VAL A 177 -2.14 8.99 -11.45
C VAL A 177 -2.94 8.54 -10.24
N ILE A 178 -4.24 8.83 -10.24
CA ILE A 178 -5.10 8.64 -9.08
C ILE A 178 -6.28 7.77 -9.50
N GLU A 179 -6.32 6.52 -9.03
CA GLU A 179 -7.38 5.56 -9.38
C GLU A 179 -8.56 5.55 -8.41
N GLY A 180 -9.60 4.80 -8.74
CA GLY A 180 -10.82 4.70 -7.95
C GLY A 180 -11.27 3.27 -7.67
N GLU A 181 -10.37 2.29 -7.66
CA GLU A 181 -10.64 0.86 -7.45
C GLU A 181 -9.57 0.16 -6.60
N GLU A 182 -8.66 0.90 -5.95
CA GLU A 182 -7.58 0.31 -5.16
C GLU A 182 -8.14 -0.60 -4.07
N GLU A 183 -9.16 -0.15 -3.37
CA GLU A 183 -9.80 -0.82 -2.25
C GLU A 183 -10.58 -2.10 -2.61
N ILE A 184 -10.73 -2.37 -3.90
CA ILE A 184 -11.29 -3.62 -4.45
C ILE A 184 -10.25 -4.39 -5.28
N GLY A 185 -8.96 -4.04 -5.14
CA GLY A 185 -7.82 -4.74 -5.76
C GLY A 185 -7.49 -4.29 -7.17
N SER A 186 -7.84 -3.07 -7.58
CA SER A 186 -7.49 -2.44 -8.86
C SER A 186 -7.78 -3.30 -10.10
N PRO A 187 -8.98 -3.89 -10.24
CA PRO A 187 -9.25 -4.91 -11.25
C PRO A 187 -9.08 -4.41 -12.69
N HIS A 188 -9.21 -3.11 -12.93
CA HIS A 188 -9.11 -2.53 -14.27
C HIS A 188 -7.83 -1.70 -14.48
N PHE A 189 -7.06 -1.42 -13.44
CA PHE A 189 -5.93 -0.51 -13.50
C PHE A 189 -4.78 -1.02 -14.39
N GLU A 190 -4.55 -2.34 -14.42
CA GLU A 190 -3.60 -2.96 -15.35
C GLU A 190 -3.91 -2.60 -16.81
N SER A 191 -5.19 -2.66 -17.21
CA SER A 191 -5.64 -2.28 -18.55
C SER A 191 -5.37 -0.81 -18.86
N VAL A 192 -5.61 0.08 -17.88
CA VAL A 192 -5.32 1.52 -18.01
C VAL A 192 -3.83 1.77 -18.20
N VAL A 193 -2.96 1.16 -17.38
CA VAL A 193 -1.50 1.29 -17.51
C VAL A 193 -1.03 0.77 -18.86
N ARG A 194 -1.54 -0.37 -19.32
CA ARG A 194 -1.19 -0.96 -20.62
C ARG A 194 -1.56 -0.03 -21.78
N LYS A 195 -2.75 0.58 -21.75
CA LYS A 195 -3.23 1.51 -22.80
C LYS A 195 -2.47 2.84 -22.78
N HIS A 196 -2.05 3.31 -21.62
CA HIS A 196 -1.52 4.65 -21.41
C HIS A 196 -0.07 4.67 -20.95
N LYS A 197 0.70 3.61 -21.21
CA LYS A 197 2.09 3.44 -20.75
C LYS A 197 2.96 4.68 -20.96
N ASN A 198 2.85 5.32 -22.12
CA ASN A 198 3.64 6.52 -22.47
C ASN A 198 3.26 7.74 -21.62
N LEU A 199 1.98 7.87 -21.20
CA LEU A 199 1.56 8.94 -20.30
C LEU A 199 2.18 8.78 -18.91
N PHE A 200 2.33 7.54 -18.46
CA PHE A 200 2.81 7.20 -17.12
C PHE A 200 4.34 7.08 -17.04
N SER A 201 5.07 7.28 -18.16
CA SER A 201 6.54 7.32 -18.14
C SER A 201 7.03 8.39 -17.16
N ASN A 202 7.97 8.01 -16.28
CA ASN A 202 8.53 8.85 -15.23
C ASN A 202 9.89 8.33 -14.77
N ASP A 203 10.63 9.11 -13.98
CA ASP A 203 11.95 8.77 -13.45
C ASP A 203 11.89 8.27 -12.00
N GLY A 204 10.74 8.45 -11.34
CA GLY A 204 10.48 7.97 -9.99
C GLY A 204 9.01 8.09 -9.60
N THR A 205 8.48 7.08 -8.90
CA THR A 205 7.10 7.07 -8.42
C THR A 205 7.06 7.09 -6.90
N ILE A 206 6.31 8.03 -6.33
CA ILE A 206 5.93 8.01 -4.92
C ILE A 206 4.63 7.21 -4.81
N TRP A 207 4.71 6.11 -4.06
CA TRP A 207 3.59 5.22 -3.81
C TRP A 207 2.64 5.77 -2.74
N GLU A 208 1.37 5.41 -2.81
CA GLU A 208 0.23 6.02 -2.13
C GLU A 208 0.29 6.02 -0.60
N PHE A 209 0.87 5.01 0.06
CA PHE A 209 0.89 4.90 1.51
C PHE A 209 2.23 5.29 2.15
N GLY A 210 2.24 5.43 3.46
CA GLY A 210 3.38 5.74 4.31
C GLY A 210 2.96 6.61 5.49
N GLY A 211 3.81 6.67 6.50
CA GLY A 211 3.48 7.45 7.70
C GLY A 211 4.52 7.30 8.78
N THR A 212 4.07 7.28 10.04
CA THR A 212 4.94 7.10 11.20
C THR A 212 4.46 5.96 12.09
N ASN A 213 5.41 5.22 12.68
CA ASN A 213 5.11 4.24 13.72
C ASN A 213 4.70 4.91 15.05
N TYR A 214 4.39 4.12 16.08
CA TYR A 214 4.02 4.62 17.41
C TYR A 214 5.12 5.44 18.10
N GLN A 215 6.38 5.22 17.76
CA GLN A 215 7.52 6.03 18.23
C GLN A 215 7.68 7.33 17.44
N GLY A 216 6.81 7.56 16.43
CA GLY A 216 6.83 8.73 15.53
C GLY A 216 8.04 8.71 14.58
N GLN A 217 8.64 7.56 14.32
CA GLN A 217 9.67 7.40 13.29
C GLN A 217 8.97 7.24 11.93
N PRO A 218 9.41 7.95 10.88
CA PRO A 218 8.85 7.77 9.56
C PRO A 218 9.19 6.40 8.98
N GLU A 219 8.21 5.80 8.30
CA GLU A 219 8.31 4.50 7.67
C GLU A 219 8.33 4.64 6.15
N VAL A 220 9.27 3.98 5.50
CA VAL A 220 9.45 3.96 4.05
C VAL A 220 9.50 2.52 3.56
N TYR A 221 8.64 2.18 2.61
CA TYR A 221 8.56 0.85 2.04
C TYR A 221 9.09 0.85 0.61
N LEU A 222 9.98 -0.11 0.30
CA LEU A 222 10.66 -0.22 -0.99
C LEU A 222 9.98 -1.24 -1.93
N GLY A 223 8.97 -1.94 -1.47
CA GLY A 223 8.31 -2.98 -2.25
C GLY A 223 7.05 -3.52 -1.62
N LEU A 224 6.33 -4.32 -2.40
CA LEU A 224 5.15 -5.08 -2.00
C LEU A 224 5.30 -6.54 -2.40
N LYS A 225 4.75 -7.45 -1.60
CA LYS A 225 4.62 -8.85 -2.00
C LYS A 225 3.62 -8.98 -3.14
N GLY A 226 3.87 -9.95 -4.02
CA GLY A 226 2.88 -10.41 -4.97
C GLY A 226 1.82 -11.27 -4.29
N VAL A 227 0.75 -11.55 -5.02
CA VAL A 227 -0.28 -12.49 -4.60
C VAL A 227 -0.70 -13.37 -5.77
N LEU A 228 -1.02 -14.62 -5.48
CA LEU A 228 -1.71 -15.54 -6.38
C LEU A 228 -2.83 -16.21 -5.58
N SER A 229 -4.09 -15.91 -5.92
CA SER A 229 -5.27 -16.50 -5.30
C SER A 229 -5.89 -17.54 -6.22
N VAL A 230 -6.07 -18.75 -5.72
CA VAL A 230 -6.62 -19.88 -6.48
C VAL A 230 -7.71 -20.60 -5.71
N GLU A 231 -8.58 -21.27 -6.45
CA GLU A 231 -9.57 -22.20 -5.91
C GLU A 231 -9.37 -23.58 -6.52
N LEU A 232 -9.35 -24.58 -5.67
CA LEU A 232 -9.32 -25.99 -6.02
C LEU A 232 -10.72 -26.57 -5.86
N ARG A 233 -11.26 -27.17 -6.90
CA ARG A 233 -12.59 -27.79 -6.92
C ARG A 233 -12.50 -29.27 -7.23
N VAL A 234 -13.24 -30.06 -6.49
CA VAL A 234 -13.39 -31.52 -6.75
C VAL A 234 -14.85 -31.85 -6.77
N LYS A 235 -15.27 -32.57 -7.83
CA LYS A 235 -16.61 -33.11 -7.96
C LYS A 235 -16.52 -34.63 -8.12
N SER A 236 -17.06 -35.37 -7.15
CA SER A 236 -16.98 -36.85 -7.12
C SER A 236 -18.29 -37.52 -7.49
N ALA A 237 -19.42 -36.79 -7.43
CA ALA A 237 -20.73 -37.35 -7.74
C ALA A 237 -21.69 -36.28 -8.32
N SER A 238 -22.80 -36.72 -8.91
CA SER A 238 -23.84 -35.79 -9.39
C SER A 238 -24.74 -35.24 -8.28
N ARG A 239 -24.78 -35.90 -7.13
CA ARG A 239 -25.57 -35.54 -5.94
C ARG A 239 -24.87 -36.03 -4.68
N ASP A 240 -25.26 -35.49 -3.55
CA ASP A 240 -24.86 -36.06 -2.26
C ASP A 240 -25.30 -37.50 -2.13
N VAL A 241 -24.43 -38.33 -1.56
CA VAL A 241 -24.65 -39.77 -1.44
C VAL A 241 -24.64 -40.16 0.04
N HIS A 242 -25.41 -41.18 0.40
CA HIS A 242 -25.39 -41.71 1.76
C HIS A 242 -23.98 -42.26 2.08
N SER A 243 -23.45 -41.93 3.26
CA SER A 243 -22.07 -42.28 3.65
C SER A 243 -21.77 -43.80 3.66
N ALA A 244 -22.81 -44.64 3.71
CA ALA A 244 -22.66 -46.10 3.55
C ALA A 244 -22.00 -46.51 2.22
N TYR A 245 -22.05 -45.64 1.19
CA TYR A 245 -21.42 -45.91 -0.10
C TYR A 245 -19.95 -45.41 -0.16
N ALA A 246 -19.38 -44.95 0.96
CA ALA A 246 -18.00 -44.46 1.02
C ALA A 246 -16.95 -45.47 0.47
N PRO A 247 -17.11 -46.81 0.58
CA PRO A 247 -16.17 -47.76 -0.05
C PRO A 247 -16.19 -47.74 -1.58
N LEU A 248 -17.25 -47.16 -2.20
CA LEU A 248 -17.44 -47.18 -3.66
C LEU A 248 -17.30 -45.78 -4.30
N VAL A 249 -17.43 -44.72 -3.51
CA VAL A 249 -17.48 -43.36 -4.01
C VAL A 249 -16.37 -42.51 -3.35
N SER A 250 -15.56 -41.90 -4.18
CA SER A 250 -14.51 -41.01 -3.68
C SER A 250 -15.11 -39.81 -2.91
N ASN A 251 -14.55 -39.52 -1.73
CA ASN A 251 -14.95 -38.36 -0.97
C ASN A 251 -14.10 -37.15 -1.40
N PRO A 252 -14.71 -36.08 -1.95
CA PRO A 252 -13.98 -34.89 -2.45
C PRO A 252 -13.24 -34.15 -1.34
N ALA A 253 -13.72 -34.18 -0.09
CA ALA A 253 -13.03 -33.57 1.04
C ALA A 253 -11.69 -34.27 1.34
N TRP A 254 -11.66 -35.61 1.35
CA TRP A 254 -10.41 -36.36 1.48
C TRP A 254 -9.45 -36.09 0.31
N ARG A 255 -9.98 -35.96 -0.90
CA ARG A 255 -9.20 -35.60 -2.09
C ARG A 255 -8.46 -34.28 -1.92
N LEU A 256 -9.17 -33.25 -1.45
CA LEU A 256 -8.57 -31.94 -1.18
C LEU A 256 -7.59 -31.98 0.00
N ALA A 257 -7.90 -32.71 1.06
CA ALA A 257 -7.00 -32.87 2.21
C ALA A 257 -5.66 -33.51 1.82
N TRP A 258 -5.67 -34.56 0.98
CA TRP A 258 -4.43 -35.18 0.48
C TRP A 258 -3.66 -34.24 -0.47
N ALA A 259 -4.35 -33.50 -1.32
CA ALA A 259 -3.73 -32.50 -2.20
C ALA A 259 -3.06 -31.40 -1.36
N LEU A 260 -3.74 -30.88 -0.31
CA LEU A 260 -3.17 -29.91 0.62
C LEU A 260 -1.89 -30.38 1.28
N ASN A 261 -1.89 -31.62 1.80
CA ASN A 261 -0.72 -32.21 2.44
C ASN A 261 0.47 -32.38 1.46
N SER A 262 0.20 -32.47 0.15
CA SER A 262 1.26 -32.47 -0.87
C SER A 262 1.78 -31.07 -1.20
N ILE A 263 0.99 -30.01 -0.97
CA ILE A 263 1.35 -28.62 -1.28
C ILE A 263 2.23 -27.99 -0.18
N LYS A 264 1.94 -28.31 1.10
CA LYS A 264 2.61 -27.69 2.26
C LYS A 264 2.68 -28.70 3.41
N ASN A 265 3.84 -28.74 4.09
CA ASN A 265 4.04 -29.59 5.26
C ASN A 265 3.71 -28.87 6.58
N GLN A 266 3.89 -29.58 7.72
CA GLN A 266 3.63 -29.06 9.06
C GLN A 266 4.66 -28.03 9.52
N GLU A 267 5.82 -27.98 8.88
CA GLU A 267 6.91 -27.03 9.10
C GLU A 267 6.72 -25.73 8.28
N ASP A 268 5.56 -25.57 7.63
CA ASP A 268 5.22 -24.45 6.74
C ASP A 268 6.04 -24.37 5.45
N GLU A 269 6.75 -25.42 5.09
CA GLU A 269 7.47 -25.50 3.84
C GLU A 269 6.52 -25.81 2.69
N ILE A 270 6.59 -25.04 1.61
CA ILE A 270 5.80 -25.24 0.39
C ILE A 270 6.51 -26.28 -0.48
N LEU A 271 5.85 -27.41 -0.69
CA LEU A 271 6.41 -28.60 -1.35
C LEU A 271 6.23 -28.62 -2.87
N ILE A 272 5.68 -27.56 -3.45
CA ILE A 272 5.53 -27.44 -4.90
C ILE A 272 6.92 -27.41 -5.55
N GLU A 273 7.19 -28.38 -6.44
CA GLU A 273 8.47 -28.52 -7.11
C GLU A 273 8.90 -27.22 -7.80
N GLY A 274 10.10 -26.72 -7.46
CA GLY A 274 10.66 -25.49 -7.99
C GLY A 274 10.04 -24.20 -7.47
N PHE A 275 9.19 -24.24 -6.43
CA PHE A 275 8.56 -23.05 -5.86
C PHE A 275 9.57 -21.99 -5.43
N TYR A 276 10.69 -22.40 -4.86
CA TYR A 276 11.75 -21.52 -4.33
C TYR A 276 12.87 -21.20 -5.32
N ASP A 277 12.86 -21.75 -6.55
CA ASP A 277 13.99 -21.65 -7.49
C ASP A 277 14.45 -20.20 -7.76
N LYS A 278 13.53 -19.26 -7.75
CA LYS A 278 13.79 -17.85 -8.06
C LYS A 278 13.76 -16.93 -6.84
N VAL A 279 13.54 -17.47 -5.65
CA VAL A 279 13.58 -16.68 -4.42
C VAL A 279 15.00 -16.20 -4.18
N GLU A 280 15.17 -14.89 -4.08
CA GLU A 280 16.47 -14.30 -3.81
C GLU A 280 16.95 -14.61 -2.39
N GLN A 281 18.26 -14.81 -2.27
CA GLN A 281 18.88 -14.87 -0.95
C GLN A 281 18.85 -13.48 -0.31
N VAL A 282 18.45 -13.44 0.95
CA VAL A 282 18.40 -12.20 1.72
C VAL A 282 19.81 -11.60 1.85
N SER A 283 19.99 -10.38 1.41
CA SER A 283 21.26 -9.68 1.48
C SER A 283 21.61 -9.23 2.91
N LYS A 284 22.90 -8.98 3.20
CA LYS A 284 23.31 -8.43 4.49
C LYS A 284 22.65 -7.08 4.78
N LYS A 285 22.51 -6.22 3.78
CA LYS A 285 21.84 -4.92 3.93
C LYS A 285 20.37 -5.07 4.31
N GLU A 286 19.66 -6.03 3.76
CA GLU A 286 18.26 -6.31 4.14
C GLU A 286 18.16 -6.83 5.57
N ILE A 287 19.11 -7.66 6.01
CA ILE A 287 19.18 -8.08 7.42
C ILE A 287 19.35 -6.86 8.32
N GLU A 288 20.29 -5.96 8.02
CA GLU A 288 20.53 -4.73 8.78
C GLU A 288 19.29 -3.81 8.82
N LEU A 289 18.51 -3.76 7.73
CA LEU A 289 17.22 -3.05 7.71
C LEU A 289 16.21 -3.74 8.62
N LEU A 290 16.04 -5.07 8.52
CA LEU A 290 15.10 -5.82 9.35
C LEU A 290 15.42 -5.71 10.85
N GLU A 291 16.69 -5.69 11.23
CA GLU A 291 17.08 -5.50 12.62
C GLU A 291 16.56 -4.19 13.22
N LYS A 292 16.51 -3.13 12.38
CA LYS A 292 16.04 -1.79 12.80
C LYS A 292 14.52 -1.64 12.80
N ILE A 293 13.77 -2.52 12.13
CA ILE A 293 12.31 -2.48 12.13
C ILE A 293 11.80 -2.84 13.53
N PRO A 294 11.04 -1.99 14.22
CA PRO A 294 10.37 -2.39 15.43
C PRO A 294 9.22 -3.35 15.07
N LEU A 295 9.30 -4.58 15.55
CA LEU A 295 8.19 -5.52 15.50
C LEU A 295 7.60 -5.60 16.91
N GLU A 296 6.61 -4.82 17.20
CA GLU A 296 5.95 -4.71 18.51
C GLU A 296 5.23 -6.03 18.82
N GLU A 297 6.02 -7.07 19.12
CA GLU A 297 5.58 -8.48 19.19
C GLU A 297 4.49 -8.70 20.24
N GLU A 298 4.62 -8.07 21.41
CA GLU A 298 3.66 -8.23 22.49
C GLU A 298 2.34 -7.55 22.14
N GLU A 299 2.41 -6.34 21.58
CA GLU A 299 1.25 -5.58 21.11
C GLU A 299 0.53 -6.31 19.98
N LEU A 300 1.27 -6.86 19.02
CA LEU A 300 0.69 -7.66 17.92
C LEU A 300 0.03 -8.94 18.43
N LYS A 301 0.65 -9.62 19.39
CA LYS A 301 0.07 -10.83 20.00
C LYS A 301 -1.20 -10.50 20.78
N GLU A 302 -1.20 -9.41 21.54
CA GLU A 302 -2.37 -8.94 22.27
C GLU A 302 -3.54 -8.57 21.34
N ASP A 303 -3.26 -7.78 20.29
CA ASP A 303 -4.26 -7.36 19.30
C ASP A 303 -4.91 -8.56 18.57
N MET A 304 -4.10 -9.56 18.21
CA MET A 304 -4.57 -10.78 17.53
C MET A 304 -5.06 -11.87 18.50
N GLY A 305 -4.98 -11.69 19.81
CA GLY A 305 -5.35 -12.69 20.82
C GLY A 305 -4.46 -13.93 20.80
N LEU A 306 -3.20 -13.81 20.41
CA LEU A 306 -2.23 -14.89 20.31
C LEU A 306 -1.41 -15.04 21.60
N ARG A 307 -1.06 -16.28 21.95
CA ARG A 307 -0.08 -16.57 23.00
C ARG A 307 1.34 -16.48 22.47
N GLU A 308 1.54 -16.90 21.23
CA GLU A 308 2.84 -16.97 20.55
C GLU A 308 2.65 -16.94 19.04
N PHE A 309 3.68 -16.52 18.32
CA PHE A 309 3.68 -16.62 16.86
C PHE A 309 3.93 -18.06 16.39
N LEU A 310 3.52 -18.34 15.16
CA LEU A 310 3.67 -19.64 14.53
C LEU A 310 5.14 -20.12 14.57
N HIS A 311 5.33 -21.37 15.02
CA HIS A 311 6.66 -22.00 15.25
C HIS A 311 7.56 -21.21 16.21
N HIS A 312 6.98 -20.51 17.20
CA HIS A 312 7.71 -19.73 18.21
C HIS A 312 8.67 -18.68 17.62
N LYS A 313 8.40 -18.20 16.37
CA LYS A 313 9.25 -17.20 15.72
C LYS A 313 9.24 -15.89 16.50
N THR A 314 10.42 -15.31 16.72
CA THR A 314 10.58 -14.00 17.37
C THR A 314 11.70 -13.22 16.70
N GLY A 315 11.81 -11.93 17.00
CA GLY A 315 12.90 -11.06 16.55
C GLY A 315 13.11 -11.11 15.05
N LEU A 316 14.34 -11.30 14.63
CA LEU A 316 14.72 -11.31 13.23
C LEU A 316 14.05 -12.43 12.41
N GLU A 317 13.79 -13.60 13.00
CA GLU A 317 13.14 -14.70 12.29
C GLU A 317 11.67 -14.42 12.01
N ALA A 318 10.95 -13.78 12.94
CA ALA A 318 9.59 -13.31 12.72
C ALA A 318 9.53 -12.25 11.61
N LYS A 319 10.46 -11.29 11.61
CA LYS A 319 10.57 -10.25 10.58
C LYS A 319 10.89 -10.84 9.19
N LYS A 320 11.81 -11.79 9.08
CA LYS A 320 12.10 -12.49 7.83
C LYS A 320 10.86 -13.22 7.30
N ALA A 321 10.16 -13.95 8.17
CA ALA A 321 8.96 -14.68 7.79
C ALA A 321 7.88 -13.72 7.27
N LEU A 322 7.68 -12.59 7.97
CA LEU A 322 6.64 -11.62 7.63
C LEU A 322 6.97 -10.86 6.33
N PHE A 323 8.19 -10.38 6.17
CA PHE A 323 8.53 -9.45 5.09
C PHE A 323 9.20 -10.12 3.89
N LEU A 324 10.04 -11.13 4.08
CA LEU A 324 10.92 -11.63 3.01
C LEU A 324 10.57 -13.05 2.52
N ASN A 325 9.81 -13.84 3.28
CA ASN A 325 9.48 -15.19 2.87
C ASN A 325 8.15 -15.24 2.10
N PRO A 326 8.04 -16.10 1.06
CA PRO A 326 6.75 -16.39 0.45
C PRO A 326 5.90 -17.24 1.39
N THR A 327 4.58 -17.20 1.23
CA THR A 327 3.64 -17.97 2.04
C THR A 327 2.60 -18.66 1.19
N CYS A 328 1.99 -19.72 1.75
CA CYS A 328 0.78 -20.35 1.25
C CYS A 328 -0.19 -20.53 2.41
N THR A 329 -1.40 -19.99 2.28
CA THR A 329 -2.42 -20.08 3.33
C THR A 329 -3.77 -20.51 2.78
N ILE A 330 -4.61 -21.10 3.64
CA ILE A 330 -5.98 -21.49 3.34
C ILE A 330 -6.89 -20.34 3.71
N ASN A 331 -7.63 -19.80 2.73
CA ASN A 331 -8.61 -18.73 2.94
C ASN A 331 -10.04 -19.26 3.11
N GLY A 332 -10.29 -20.48 2.67
CA GLY A 332 -11.59 -21.13 2.79
C GLY A 332 -11.54 -22.60 2.44
N PHE A 333 -12.34 -23.42 3.16
CA PHE A 333 -12.50 -24.83 2.89
C PHE A 333 -13.96 -25.21 3.12
N LEU A 334 -14.64 -25.62 2.06
CA LEU A 334 -16.06 -25.99 2.10
C LEU A 334 -16.25 -27.42 1.61
N ALA A 335 -16.78 -28.26 2.48
CA ALA A 335 -17.11 -29.65 2.15
C ALA A 335 -18.17 -30.21 3.11
N GLY A 336 -19.14 -30.95 2.58
CA GLY A 336 -20.12 -31.69 3.37
C GLY A 336 -21.16 -30.82 4.07
N TYR A 337 -21.76 -31.37 5.13
CA TYR A 337 -22.81 -30.73 5.87
C TYR A 337 -22.23 -29.88 7.01
N THR A 338 -22.58 -28.61 7.03
CA THR A 338 -22.11 -27.62 8.03
C THR A 338 -23.20 -27.09 8.95
N GLY A 339 -24.44 -27.63 8.83
CA GLY A 339 -25.56 -27.28 9.72
C GLY A 339 -25.48 -27.97 11.09
N SER A 340 -26.41 -27.65 11.97
CA SER A 340 -26.50 -28.28 13.30
C SER A 340 -26.90 -29.75 13.22
N GLY A 341 -26.39 -30.56 14.13
CA GLY A 341 -26.64 -32.00 14.18
C GLY A 341 -25.80 -32.84 13.22
N SER A 342 -26.14 -34.11 13.02
CA SER A 342 -25.43 -35.05 12.18
C SER A 342 -26.20 -35.36 10.89
N LYS A 343 -25.47 -35.37 9.74
CA LYS A 343 -25.97 -35.86 8.46
C LYS A 343 -24.98 -36.87 7.90
N THR A 344 -25.41 -38.13 7.78
CA THR A 344 -24.58 -39.22 7.26
C THR A 344 -24.47 -39.15 5.73
N VAL A 345 -23.70 -38.17 5.26
CA VAL A 345 -23.58 -37.80 3.85
C VAL A 345 -22.13 -37.85 3.37
N LEU A 346 -21.94 -38.26 2.16
CA LEU A 346 -20.76 -38.07 1.34
C LEU A 346 -21.07 -36.94 0.36
N PRO A 347 -20.40 -35.79 0.47
CA PRO A 347 -20.72 -34.65 -0.40
C PRO A 347 -20.38 -34.94 -1.86
N LYS A 348 -21.15 -34.34 -2.77
CA LYS A 348 -20.90 -34.46 -4.21
C LYS A 348 -19.67 -33.72 -4.67
N GLU A 349 -19.33 -32.64 -3.97
CA GLU A 349 -18.27 -31.69 -4.31
C GLU A 349 -17.63 -31.09 -3.05
N ALA A 350 -16.41 -30.60 -3.21
CA ALA A 350 -15.68 -29.83 -2.20
C ALA A 350 -14.88 -28.73 -2.88
N MET A 351 -14.62 -27.64 -2.15
CA MET A 351 -13.90 -26.47 -2.62
C MET A 351 -12.91 -25.99 -1.56
N LEU A 352 -11.76 -25.54 -2.02
CA LEU A 352 -10.67 -24.99 -1.22
C LEU A 352 -10.10 -23.75 -1.88
N LYS A 353 -9.94 -22.66 -1.12
CA LYS A 353 -9.26 -21.42 -1.57
C LYS A 353 -7.90 -21.33 -0.94
N LEU A 354 -6.90 -21.01 -1.75
CA LEU A 354 -5.51 -20.79 -1.35
C LEU A 354 -5.05 -19.39 -1.80
N ASP A 355 -4.24 -18.79 -0.95
CA ASP A 355 -3.52 -17.56 -1.20
C ASP A 355 -2.02 -17.80 -1.06
N PHE A 356 -1.25 -17.47 -2.11
CA PHE A 356 0.20 -17.47 -2.11
C PHE A 356 0.68 -16.03 -2.06
N ARG A 357 1.39 -15.63 -1.00
CA ARG A 357 2.15 -14.39 -1.02
C ARG A 357 3.50 -14.65 -1.67
N LEU A 358 3.81 -13.89 -2.70
CA LEU A 358 4.99 -14.07 -3.54
C LEU A 358 6.03 -12.99 -3.23
N VAL A 359 7.31 -13.37 -3.34
CA VAL A 359 8.43 -12.45 -3.14
C VAL A 359 9.09 -12.12 -4.48
N PRO A 360 10.00 -11.12 -4.55
CA PRO A 360 10.65 -10.75 -5.81
C PRO A 360 11.13 -11.95 -6.64
N ASN A 361 10.98 -11.85 -7.96
CA ASN A 361 11.26 -12.86 -8.98
C ASN A 361 10.27 -14.05 -9.04
N GLN A 362 9.33 -14.20 -8.11
CA GLN A 362 8.26 -15.20 -8.22
C GLN A 362 7.10 -14.62 -9.04
N MET A 363 7.01 -15.03 -10.30
CA MET A 363 5.93 -14.61 -11.19
C MET A 363 4.67 -15.44 -10.95
N PRO A 364 3.49 -14.82 -10.71
CA PRO A 364 2.23 -15.53 -10.44
C PRO A 364 1.89 -16.60 -11.49
N ASP A 365 2.11 -16.32 -12.77
CA ASP A 365 1.85 -17.25 -13.87
C ASP A 365 2.74 -18.50 -13.79
N GLU A 366 3.98 -18.34 -13.36
CA GLU A 366 4.90 -19.46 -13.19
C GLU A 366 4.50 -20.32 -12.00
N ILE A 367 4.19 -19.68 -10.86
CA ILE A 367 3.75 -20.37 -9.64
C ILE A 367 2.43 -21.12 -9.90
N PHE A 368 1.48 -20.51 -10.63
CA PHE A 368 0.24 -21.19 -11.03
C PHE A 368 0.52 -22.44 -11.87
N ARG A 369 1.41 -22.36 -12.87
CA ARG A 369 1.79 -23.52 -13.67
C ARG A 369 2.49 -24.61 -12.85
N LYS A 370 3.37 -24.23 -11.91
CA LYS A 370 4.04 -25.17 -10.98
C LYS A 370 3.04 -25.86 -10.07
N LEU A 371 2.05 -25.14 -9.52
CA LEU A 371 0.96 -25.72 -8.72
C LEU A 371 0.15 -26.76 -9.52
N VAL A 372 -0.30 -26.38 -10.72
CA VAL A 372 -1.07 -27.31 -11.58
C VAL A 372 -0.24 -28.54 -11.96
N GLY A 373 1.04 -28.34 -12.28
CA GLY A 373 1.98 -29.43 -12.59
C GLY A 373 2.19 -30.36 -11.39
N HIS A 374 2.39 -29.81 -10.20
CA HIS A 374 2.55 -30.54 -8.95
C HIS A 374 1.33 -31.42 -8.64
N LEU A 375 0.14 -30.84 -8.72
CA LEU A 375 -1.11 -31.59 -8.48
C LEU A 375 -1.27 -32.76 -9.49
N ARG A 376 -1.00 -32.53 -10.76
CA ARG A 376 -1.07 -33.58 -11.79
C ARG A 376 -0.06 -34.71 -11.53
N LYS A 377 1.19 -34.34 -11.22
CA LYS A 377 2.28 -35.29 -10.90
C LYS A 377 1.97 -36.12 -9.64
N GLY A 378 1.34 -35.49 -8.65
CA GLY A 378 0.88 -36.11 -7.41
C GLY A 378 -0.37 -36.98 -7.56
N GLY A 379 -0.91 -37.16 -8.79
CA GLY A 379 -2.12 -37.93 -9.02
C GLY A 379 -3.44 -37.19 -8.72
N PHE A 380 -3.39 -35.87 -8.61
CA PHE A 380 -4.55 -35.00 -8.36
C PHE A 380 -5.02 -34.23 -9.61
N GLY A 381 -4.85 -34.84 -10.79
CA GLY A 381 -5.24 -34.24 -12.07
C GLY A 381 -6.75 -34.07 -12.28
N ASP A 382 -7.57 -34.69 -11.43
CA ASP A 382 -9.03 -34.56 -11.35
C ASP A 382 -9.46 -33.27 -10.60
N ILE A 383 -8.54 -32.58 -9.93
CA ILE A 383 -8.82 -31.31 -9.25
C ILE A 383 -8.80 -30.16 -10.28
N GLU A 384 -9.91 -29.47 -10.41
CA GLU A 384 -9.98 -28.22 -11.16
C GLU A 384 -9.29 -27.11 -10.37
N VAL A 385 -8.35 -26.37 -10.99
CA VAL A 385 -7.67 -25.22 -10.39
C VAL A 385 -8.11 -23.95 -11.12
N VAL A 386 -8.82 -23.10 -10.41
CA VAL A 386 -9.34 -21.82 -10.92
C VAL A 386 -8.51 -20.69 -10.32
N ARG A 387 -8.01 -19.76 -11.15
CA ARG A 387 -7.32 -18.55 -10.71
C ARG A 387 -8.34 -17.42 -10.55
N TYR A 388 -8.34 -16.72 -9.41
CA TYR A 388 -9.21 -15.60 -9.15
C TYR A 388 -8.54 -14.25 -9.37
N GLY A 389 -7.30 -14.12 -8.93
CA GLY A 389 -6.55 -12.90 -9.02
C GLY A 389 -5.07 -13.13 -8.82
N SER A 390 -4.29 -12.15 -9.25
CA SER A 390 -2.85 -12.18 -9.02
C SER A 390 -2.24 -10.81 -9.24
N THR A 391 -1.18 -10.56 -8.48
CA THR A 391 -0.37 -9.34 -8.56
C THR A 391 1.09 -9.77 -8.48
N GLU A 392 1.95 -9.23 -9.34
CA GLU A 392 3.38 -9.48 -9.27
C GLU A 392 3.98 -8.81 -8.03
N PRO A 393 5.03 -9.37 -7.42
CA PRO A 393 5.81 -8.66 -6.43
C PRO A 393 6.60 -7.53 -7.09
N ALA A 394 6.84 -6.47 -6.31
CA ALA A 394 7.68 -5.36 -6.74
C ALA A 394 8.65 -4.97 -5.63
N LYS A 395 9.87 -4.58 -6.00
CA LYS A 395 10.88 -4.12 -5.06
C LYS A 395 11.84 -3.16 -5.75
N THR A 396 12.08 -2.02 -5.12
CA THR A 396 13.07 -1.04 -5.53
C THR A 396 14.37 -1.28 -4.76
N PRO A 397 15.54 -1.37 -5.42
CA PRO A 397 16.82 -1.48 -4.76
C PRO A 397 17.08 -0.30 -3.81
N LEU A 398 17.72 -0.57 -2.68
CA LEU A 398 18.05 0.45 -1.67
C LEU A 398 18.94 1.59 -2.21
N GLU A 399 19.75 1.28 -3.21
CA GLU A 399 20.73 2.19 -3.81
C GLU A 399 20.13 3.19 -4.81
N GLU A 400 18.86 3.03 -5.20
CA GLU A 400 18.20 3.94 -6.13
C GLU A 400 18.16 5.38 -5.58
N GLU A 401 18.38 6.37 -6.44
CA GLU A 401 18.39 7.79 -6.09
C GLU A 401 17.10 8.19 -5.34
N LEU A 402 15.95 7.79 -5.87
CA LEU A 402 14.65 8.10 -5.25
C LEU A 402 14.56 7.63 -3.80
N VAL A 403 15.12 6.45 -3.48
CA VAL A 403 15.13 5.92 -2.10
C VAL A 403 15.93 6.85 -1.20
N GLN A 404 17.11 7.29 -1.64
CA GLN A 404 17.97 8.17 -0.85
C GLN A 404 17.30 9.54 -0.64
N VAL A 405 16.64 10.09 -1.67
CA VAL A 405 15.89 11.34 -1.59
C VAL A 405 14.74 11.21 -0.60
N VAL A 406 13.91 10.16 -0.68
CA VAL A 406 12.76 9.96 0.21
C VAL A 406 13.22 9.77 1.66
N VAL A 407 14.21 8.92 1.91
CA VAL A 407 14.76 8.69 3.26
C VAL A 407 15.39 9.97 3.81
N GLY A 408 16.12 10.73 2.99
CA GLY A 408 16.69 12.03 3.37
C GLY A 408 15.61 13.04 3.76
N ALA A 409 14.57 13.18 2.95
CA ALA A 409 13.43 14.06 3.19
C ALA A 409 12.68 13.68 4.48
N ALA A 410 12.38 12.39 4.67
CA ALA A 410 11.71 11.90 5.86
C ALA A 410 12.54 12.21 7.13
N ARG A 411 13.84 11.90 7.11
CA ARG A 411 14.75 12.22 8.24
C ARG A 411 14.76 13.73 8.55
N LYS A 412 14.85 14.56 7.52
CA LYS A 412 14.89 16.03 7.65
C LYS A 412 13.61 16.60 8.28
N ILE A 413 12.45 16.12 7.86
CA ILE A 413 11.15 16.65 8.31
C ILE A 413 10.75 16.12 9.69
N TYR A 414 10.99 14.84 9.96
CA TYR A 414 10.58 14.22 11.23
C TYR A 414 11.65 14.33 12.33
N GLY A 415 12.92 14.64 11.97
CA GLY A 415 14.03 14.73 12.92
C GLY A 415 14.34 13.43 13.65
N LYS A 416 13.99 12.29 13.03
CA LYS A 416 14.12 10.94 13.59
C LYS A 416 14.76 10.00 12.57
N GLU A 417 15.30 8.87 13.06
CA GLU A 417 15.72 7.78 12.19
C GLU A 417 14.54 7.24 11.41
N VAL A 418 14.78 6.95 10.14
CA VAL A 418 13.77 6.40 9.22
C VAL A 418 13.80 4.89 9.29
N VAL A 419 12.64 4.28 9.47
CA VAL A 419 12.49 2.83 9.39
C VAL A 419 12.23 2.46 7.94
N VAL A 420 13.19 1.75 7.33
CA VAL A 420 13.11 1.34 5.92
C VAL A 420 12.77 -0.13 5.84
N PHE A 421 11.63 -0.42 5.21
CA PHE A 421 11.15 -1.78 4.96
C PHE A 421 11.58 -2.22 3.56
N PRO A 422 12.36 -3.30 3.41
CA PRO A 422 12.74 -3.82 2.09
C PRO A 422 11.51 -4.19 1.23
N THR A 423 10.45 -4.63 1.90
CA THR A 423 9.12 -4.87 1.31
C THR A 423 8.05 -4.82 2.39
N SER A 424 6.81 -4.50 2.01
CA SER A 424 5.63 -4.70 2.86
C SER A 424 5.14 -6.15 2.74
N SER A 425 4.44 -6.64 3.75
CA SER A 425 3.71 -7.90 3.70
C SER A 425 2.42 -7.84 2.86
N ALA A 426 1.95 -6.61 2.57
CA ALA A 426 0.78 -6.35 1.73
C ALA A 426 1.09 -6.55 0.24
N SER A 427 0.04 -6.53 -0.59
CA SER A 427 0.11 -6.60 -2.04
C SER A 427 -0.71 -5.48 -2.67
N GLY A 428 -0.27 -4.98 -3.83
CA GLY A 428 -0.92 -3.90 -4.57
C GLY A 428 -0.32 -3.76 -5.97
N PRO A 429 -0.83 -2.87 -6.81
CA PRO A 429 -0.42 -2.76 -8.22
C PRO A 429 0.94 -2.06 -8.44
N MET A 430 1.81 -1.97 -7.43
CA MET A 430 3.13 -1.34 -7.51
C MET A 430 4.00 -1.89 -8.65
N HIS A 431 3.85 -3.18 -8.98
CA HIS A 431 4.58 -3.83 -10.07
C HIS A 431 4.33 -3.17 -11.43
N LEU A 432 3.18 -2.56 -11.66
CA LEU A 432 2.86 -1.87 -12.90
C LEU A 432 3.81 -0.71 -13.16
N PHE A 433 4.24 -0.02 -12.10
CA PHE A 433 5.24 1.04 -12.16
C PHE A 433 6.66 0.47 -12.14
N ARG A 434 6.97 -0.38 -11.16
CA ARG A 434 8.33 -0.91 -10.97
C ARG A 434 8.77 -1.83 -12.11
N ASN A 435 7.94 -2.82 -12.48
CA ASN A 435 8.33 -3.84 -13.44
C ASN A 435 7.99 -3.44 -14.89
N TRP A 436 6.81 -2.85 -15.11
CA TRP A 436 6.32 -2.57 -16.47
C TRP A 436 6.78 -1.22 -17.01
N LEU A 437 6.84 -0.18 -16.17
CA LEU A 437 7.38 1.12 -16.54
C LEU A 437 8.89 1.23 -16.27
N ASN A 438 9.45 0.25 -15.56
CA ASN A 438 10.87 0.18 -15.20
C ASN A 438 11.35 1.45 -14.46
N CYS A 439 10.56 1.96 -13.52
CA CYS A 439 10.94 3.10 -12.69
C CYS A 439 11.05 2.70 -11.20
N PRO A 440 11.89 3.37 -10.41
CA PRO A 440 11.92 3.17 -8.97
C PRO A 440 10.59 3.62 -8.35
N VAL A 441 10.08 2.84 -7.39
CA VAL A 441 8.85 3.13 -6.64
C VAL A 441 9.15 3.08 -5.15
N VAL A 442 8.80 4.13 -4.42
CA VAL A 442 9.04 4.24 -2.98
C VAL A 442 7.80 4.80 -2.30
N SER A 443 7.39 4.22 -1.17
CA SER A 443 6.27 4.76 -0.42
C SER A 443 6.68 5.98 0.39
N ALA A 444 5.80 6.99 0.44
CA ALA A 444 5.93 8.13 1.33
C ALA A 444 4.56 8.76 1.55
N GLY A 445 4.12 8.86 2.81
CA GLY A 445 2.78 9.36 3.15
C GLY A 445 2.75 10.09 4.48
N CYS A 446 1.56 10.56 4.86
CA CYS A 446 1.33 11.35 6.05
C CYS A 446 0.54 10.60 7.16
N SER A 447 0.30 9.30 6.99
CA SER A 447 -0.42 8.46 7.94
C SER A 447 0.34 8.26 9.28
N HIS A 448 -0.24 7.53 10.20
CA HIS A 448 0.41 7.16 11.46
C HIS A 448 -0.14 5.82 12.00
N ALA A 449 0.60 5.18 12.91
CA ALA A 449 0.23 3.87 13.45
C ALA A 449 -1.16 3.82 14.12
N GLY A 450 -1.67 4.94 14.64
CA GLY A 450 -3.00 5.04 15.25
C GLY A 450 -4.11 5.45 14.29
N ALA A 451 -3.88 5.43 12.99
CA ALA A 451 -4.81 5.94 11.97
C ALA A 451 -6.11 5.16 11.84
N LYS A 452 -6.17 3.91 12.32
CA LYS A 452 -7.34 3.01 12.22
C LYS A 452 -7.83 2.83 10.78
N THR A 453 -6.92 2.68 9.85
CA THR A 453 -7.22 2.41 8.44
C THR A 453 -8.18 1.21 8.33
N HIS A 454 -9.20 1.31 7.47
CA HIS A 454 -10.30 0.34 7.27
C HIS A 454 -11.23 0.11 8.47
N ALA A 455 -11.03 0.79 9.61
CA ALA A 455 -11.87 0.67 10.79
C ALA A 455 -12.70 1.95 11.06
N PRO A 456 -13.73 1.91 11.91
CA PRO A 456 -14.39 3.11 12.43
C PRO A 456 -13.39 4.03 13.15
N ASP A 457 -13.67 5.34 13.08
CA ASP A 457 -12.80 6.39 13.58
C ASP A 457 -11.44 6.47 12.87
N GLU A 458 -11.36 6.07 11.59
CA GLU A 458 -10.20 6.37 10.75
C GLU A 458 -9.85 7.84 10.86
N ASN A 459 -8.54 8.12 10.99
CA ASN A 459 -8.12 9.46 11.32
C ASN A 459 -6.71 9.79 10.82
N LEU A 460 -6.42 11.09 10.76
CA LEU A 460 -5.12 11.63 10.43
C LEU A 460 -4.80 12.78 11.39
N THR A 461 -3.58 12.87 11.90
CA THR A 461 -3.19 14.01 12.74
C THR A 461 -2.93 15.24 11.88
N VAL A 462 -3.35 16.41 12.35
CA VAL A 462 -3.08 17.71 11.69
C VAL A 462 -1.57 17.90 11.52
N GLU A 463 -0.79 17.60 12.54
CA GLU A 463 0.66 17.68 12.49
C GLU A 463 1.25 16.75 11.43
N GLY A 464 0.79 15.47 11.37
CA GLY A 464 1.22 14.49 10.37
C GLY A 464 0.90 14.96 8.95
N PHE A 465 -0.29 15.51 8.73
CA PHE A 465 -0.68 16.07 7.44
C PHE A 465 0.24 17.21 6.99
N ILE A 466 0.51 18.20 7.87
CA ILE A 466 1.41 19.32 7.55
C ILE A 466 2.86 18.85 7.33
N LYS A 467 3.35 17.93 8.16
CA LYS A 467 4.67 17.30 7.94
C LYS A 467 4.71 16.52 6.63
N GLY A 468 3.62 15.83 6.27
CA GLY A 468 3.48 15.15 4.98
C GLY A 468 3.64 16.12 3.80
N ILE A 469 2.98 17.27 3.82
CA ILE A 469 3.12 18.31 2.79
C ILE A 469 4.58 18.77 2.69
N LYS A 470 5.24 19.07 3.82
CA LYS A 470 6.64 19.48 3.85
C LYS A 470 7.59 18.40 3.37
N MET A 471 7.30 17.13 3.69
CA MET A 471 8.08 15.98 3.19
C MET A 471 7.96 15.86 1.66
N MET A 472 6.74 15.96 1.10
CA MET A 472 6.54 15.94 -0.35
C MET A 472 7.24 17.13 -1.02
N ALA A 473 7.18 18.34 -0.44
CA ALA A 473 7.91 19.48 -0.94
C ALA A 473 9.44 19.26 -0.92
N THR A 474 9.97 18.62 0.13
CA THR A 474 11.38 18.26 0.20
C THR A 474 11.76 17.23 -0.88
N ILE A 475 10.92 16.21 -1.09
CA ILE A 475 11.14 15.20 -2.14
C ILE A 475 11.15 15.85 -3.52
N LEU A 476 10.18 16.72 -3.84
CA LEU A 476 10.14 17.45 -5.10
C LEU A 476 11.41 18.27 -5.34
N ASN A 477 11.91 18.95 -4.30
CA ASN A 477 13.12 19.76 -4.39
C ASN A 477 14.40 18.94 -4.55
N ASP A 478 14.52 17.84 -3.79
CA ASP A 478 15.76 17.08 -3.69
C ASP A 478 15.87 16.01 -4.81
N PHE A 479 14.78 15.76 -5.55
CA PHE A 479 14.74 14.86 -6.73
C PHE A 479 14.96 15.60 -8.05
N ALA A 480 14.93 16.93 -8.08
CA ALA A 480 15.04 17.78 -9.28
C ALA A 480 16.36 17.62 -10.06
#